data_e74cdbbb7ae07c9fe155909819f58484
#
_entry.id   e74cdbbb7ae07c9fe155909819f58484
#
_cell.length_a   1.000
_cell.length_b   1.000
_cell.length_c   1.000
_cell.angle_alpha   90.00
_cell.angle_beta   90.00
_cell.angle_gamma   90.00
#
_symmetry.space_group_name_H-M   'P 1'
#
loop_
_entity.id
_entity.type
_entity.pdbx_description
1 polymer ?
#
loop_
_entity_poly.entity_id
_entity_poly.type
_entity_poly.pdbx_seq_one_letter_code
_entity_poly.pdbx_strand_id
1 'polypeptide(L)'
;SSRKTLERACEAENIPLVHGAIAGWNGQVSVVMPGDGTIAAVYEGEEEKGEEVLTGNPYFTPAVVSAIEVAETVKLLLGREGSLMSRMLTIDLLHHEYETIDFGE
;
A
#
# COMPACT_ATOMS: atom_id res chain seq x y z
N SER A 1 12.70 -3.94 -8.74
CA SER A 1 12.44 -2.66 -8.10
C SER A 1 12.66 -2.77 -6.60
N SER A 2 12.80 -1.64 -5.95
CA SER A 2 13.04 -1.65 -4.52
C SER A 2 11.83 -2.16 -3.73
N ARG A 3 10.62 -1.95 -4.26
CA ARG A 3 9.44 -2.48 -3.60
C ARG A 3 9.46 -4.00 -3.56
N LYS A 4 9.80 -4.62 -4.69
CA LYS A 4 9.86 -6.08 -4.75
C LYS A 4 10.98 -6.63 -3.90
N THR A 5 12.09 -5.92 -3.86
CA THR A 5 13.22 -6.33 -3.02
C THR A 5 12.82 -6.31 -1.55
N LEU A 6 12.12 -5.27 -1.13
CA LEU A 6 11.67 -5.15 0.24
C LEU A 6 10.66 -6.24 0.58
N GLU A 7 9.75 -6.54 -0.33
CA GLU A 7 8.79 -7.59 -0.10
C GLU A 7 9.47 -8.92 0.11
N ARG A 8 10.48 -9.23 -0.72
CA ARG A 8 11.22 -10.47 -0.57
C ARG A 8 11.97 -10.53 0.75
N ALA A 9 12.55 -9.41 1.16
CA ALA A 9 13.27 -9.37 2.42
C ALA A 9 12.32 -9.61 3.60
N CYS A 10 11.15 -9.00 3.58
CA CYS A 10 10.18 -9.20 4.64
C CYS A 10 9.68 -10.64 4.66
N GLU A 11 9.50 -11.22 3.49
CA GLU A 11 9.08 -12.60 3.42
C GLU A 11 10.12 -13.54 3.99
N ALA A 12 11.40 -13.29 3.66
CA ALA A 12 12.48 -14.11 4.15
C ALA A 12 12.59 -14.06 5.66
N GLU A 13 12.30 -12.90 6.26
CA GLU A 13 12.35 -12.74 7.71
C GLU A 13 11.00 -13.04 8.36
N ASN A 14 10.00 -13.40 7.57
CA ASN A 14 8.68 -13.77 8.07
C ASN A 14 8.01 -12.62 8.80
N ILE A 15 8.10 -11.42 8.26
CA ILE A 15 7.45 -10.25 8.82
C ILE A 15 6.51 -9.63 7.80
N PRO A 16 5.39 -9.05 8.27
CA PRO A 16 4.50 -8.36 7.36
C PRO A 16 5.10 -7.05 6.88
N LEU A 17 4.63 -6.59 5.74
CA LEU A 17 5.06 -5.33 5.17
C LEU A 17 3.85 -4.42 5.01
N VAL A 18 3.88 -3.26 5.65
CA VAL A 18 2.86 -2.24 5.44
C VAL A 18 3.34 -1.38 4.30
N HIS A 19 2.58 -1.38 3.22
CA HIS A 19 3.01 -0.76 1.97
C HIS A 19 2.05 0.32 1.54
N GLY A 20 2.59 1.45 1.14
CA GLY A 20 1.81 2.54 0.58
C GLY A 20 2.43 3.06 -0.69
N ALA A 21 1.60 3.61 -1.56
CA ALA A 21 2.04 4.20 -2.80
C ALA A 21 1.16 5.39 -3.12
N ILE A 22 1.72 6.36 -3.82
CA ILE A 22 0.97 7.55 -4.22
C ILE A 22 1.24 7.85 -5.67
N ALA A 23 0.26 8.48 -6.31
CA ALA A 23 0.40 9.02 -7.66
C ALA A 23 -0.58 10.17 -7.75
N GLY A 24 -0.07 11.41 -7.69
CA GLY A 24 -0.93 12.59 -7.73
C GLY A 24 -1.89 12.64 -6.56
N TRP A 25 -3.18 12.63 -6.85
CA TRP A 25 -4.22 12.69 -5.83
C TRP A 25 -4.66 11.31 -5.36
N ASN A 26 -4.01 10.26 -5.83
CA ASN A 26 -4.40 8.89 -5.53
C ASN A 26 -3.38 8.21 -4.63
N GLY A 27 -3.87 7.35 -3.77
CA GLY A 27 -3.02 6.58 -2.89
C GLY A 27 -3.54 5.18 -2.72
N GLN A 28 -2.65 4.31 -2.24
CA GLN A 28 -2.99 2.92 -1.98
C GLN A 28 -2.25 2.47 -0.74
N VAL A 29 -2.91 1.69 0.09
CA VAL A 29 -2.27 1.11 1.27
C VAL A 29 -2.69 -0.34 1.38
N SER A 30 -1.74 -1.21 1.67
CA SER A 30 -2.05 -2.59 1.94
C SER A 30 -1.06 -3.16 2.94
N VAL A 31 -1.43 -4.28 3.54
CA VAL A 31 -0.54 -5.02 4.42
C VAL A 31 -0.24 -6.34 3.73
N VAL A 32 1.03 -6.55 3.42
CA VAL A 32 1.49 -7.73 2.70
C VAL A 32 2.04 -8.72 3.73
N MET A 33 1.39 -9.87 3.83
CA MET A 33 1.85 -10.91 4.73
C MET A 33 2.87 -11.78 4.02
N PRO A 34 3.76 -12.42 4.76
CA PRO A 34 4.74 -13.31 4.11
C PRO A 34 4.03 -14.34 3.24
N GLY A 35 4.48 -14.45 2.01
CA GLY A 35 3.92 -15.39 1.05
C GLY A 35 2.80 -14.85 0.18
N ASP A 36 2.36 -13.62 0.42
CA ASP A 36 1.25 -13.06 -0.35
C ASP A 36 1.59 -12.80 -1.81
N GLY A 37 2.76 -12.23 -2.05
CA GLY A 37 3.12 -11.83 -3.40
C GLY A 37 2.26 -10.69 -3.94
N THR A 38 1.53 -10.01 -3.09
CA THR A 38 0.56 -9.01 -3.53
C THR A 38 1.20 -7.86 -4.28
N ILE A 39 2.34 -7.38 -3.77
CA ILE A 39 2.99 -6.22 -4.39
C ILE A 39 3.45 -6.56 -5.79
N ALA A 40 4.04 -7.74 -5.98
CA ALA A 40 4.47 -8.12 -7.31
C ALA A 40 3.31 -8.16 -8.28
N ALA A 41 2.18 -8.71 -7.84
CA ALA A 41 1.02 -8.81 -8.70
C ALA A 41 0.42 -7.45 -9.03
N VAL A 42 0.35 -6.57 -8.04
CA VAL A 42 -0.34 -5.30 -8.22
C VAL A 42 0.50 -4.28 -8.95
N TYR A 43 1.80 -4.24 -8.64
CA TYR A 43 2.63 -3.13 -9.11
C TYR A 43 3.49 -3.48 -10.31
N GLU A 44 3.29 -4.65 -10.88
CA GLU A 44 4.14 -5.07 -11.98
C GLU A 44 4.07 -4.10 -13.14
N GLY A 45 2.90 -3.61 -13.49
CA GLY A 45 2.76 -2.67 -14.58
C GLY A 45 2.78 -1.22 -14.15
N GLU A 46 2.55 -0.95 -12.90
CA GLU A 46 2.38 0.42 -12.46
C GLU A 46 3.67 1.18 -12.29
N GLU A 47 4.74 0.46 -12.08
CA GLU A 47 6.03 1.11 -11.91
C GLU A 47 6.45 1.92 -13.11
N GLU A 48 5.88 1.62 -14.25
CA GLU A 48 6.31 2.25 -15.46
C GLU A 48 5.50 3.44 -15.86
N LYS A 49 4.46 3.76 -15.12
CA LYS A 49 3.59 4.84 -15.54
C LYS A 49 4.20 6.22 -15.38
N GLY A 50 4.91 6.44 -14.31
CA GLY A 50 5.54 7.74 -14.10
C GLY A 50 4.58 8.87 -13.92
N GLU A 51 3.42 8.62 -13.41
CA GLU A 51 2.38 9.64 -13.31
C GLU A 51 2.76 10.76 -12.37
N GLU A 52 3.50 10.45 -11.33
CA GLU A 52 3.91 11.51 -10.42
C GLU A 52 4.76 12.56 -11.10
N VAL A 53 5.53 12.14 -12.09
CA VAL A 53 6.37 13.10 -12.81
C VAL A 53 5.53 14.10 -13.54
N LEU A 54 4.42 13.63 -14.12
CA LEU A 54 3.58 14.50 -14.92
C LEU A 54 2.66 15.37 -14.08
N THR A 55 2.11 14.80 -13.01
CA THR A 55 1.10 15.49 -12.23
C THR A 55 1.64 16.15 -10.98
N GLY A 56 2.85 15.78 -10.59
CA GLY A 56 3.40 16.23 -9.34
C GLY A 56 2.81 15.46 -8.18
N ASN A 57 3.28 15.75 -6.99
CA ASN A 57 2.83 15.07 -5.79
C ASN A 57 2.38 16.09 -4.77
N PRO A 58 1.06 16.36 -4.71
CA PRO A 58 0.56 17.20 -3.64
C PRO A 58 0.94 16.58 -2.30
N TYR A 59 1.39 17.41 -1.38
CA TYR A 59 1.92 16.83 -0.15
C TYR A 59 0.84 16.23 0.74
N PHE A 60 -0.43 16.59 0.53
CA PHE A 60 -1.49 16.02 1.35
C PHE A 60 -1.72 14.54 1.03
N THR A 61 -1.44 14.09 -0.20
CA THR A 61 -1.62 12.67 -0.50
C THR A 61 -0.65 11.80 0.29
N PRO A 62 0.65 12.10 0.33
CA PRO A 62 1.54 11.33 1.21
C PRO A 62 1.15 11.42 2.67
N ALA A 63 0.64 12.57 3.11
CA ALA A 63 0.25 12.71 4.51
C ALA A 63 -0.87 11.76 4.87
N VAL A 64 -1.88 11.64 4.00
CA VAL A 64 -2.98 10.72 4.25
C VAL A 64 -2.50 9.28 4.22
N VAL A 65 -1.71 8.92 3.22
CA VAL A 65 -1.22 7.56 3.08
C VAL A 65 -0.34 7.19 4.27
N SER A 66 0.54 8.10 4.69
CA SER A 66 1.41 7.83 5.83
C SER A 66 0.61 7.61 7.11
N ALA A 67 -0.42 8.41 7.32
CA ALA A 67 -1.23 8.26 8.51
C ALA A 67 -1.91 6.90 8.55
N ILE A 68 -2.39 6.44 7.40
CA ILE A 68 -3.02 5.13 7.33
C ILE A 68 -1.99 4.02 7.53
N GLU A 69 -0.80 4.19 6.96
CA GLU A 69 0.26 3.21 7.17
C GLU A 69 0.61 3.05 8.65
N VAL A 70 0.68 4.17 9.36
CA VAL A 70 0.97 4.12 10.79
C VAL A 70 -0.16 3.41 11.53
N ALA A 71 -1.41 3.73 11.19
CA ALA A 71 -2.54 3.09 11.84
C ALA A 71 -2.52 1.59 11.61
N GLU A 72 -2.19 1.15 10.39
CA GLU A 72 -2.12 -0.28 10.10
C GLU A 72 -1.00 -0.94 10.87
N THR A 73 0.12 -0.26 11.00
CA THR A 73 1.24 -0.79 11.77
C THR A 73 0.84 -0.99 13.23
N VAL A 74 0.15 -0.01 13.79
CA VAL A 74 -0.29 -0.12 15.18
C VAL A 74 -1.27 -1.28 15.35
N LYS A 75 -2.19 -1.46 14.40
CA LYS A 75 -3.11 -2.57 14.47
C LYS A 75 -2.36 -3.91 14.50
N LEU A 76 -1.36 -4.05 13.65
CA LEU A 76 -0.57 -5.28 13.62
C LEU A 76 0.16 -5.51 14.92
N LEU A 77 0.77 -4.47 15.48
CA LEU A 77 1.52 -4.60 16.71
C LEU A 77 0.63 -4.95 17.89
N LEU A 78 -0.60 -4.46 17.87
CA LEU A 78 -1.55 -4.72 18.95
C LEU A 78 -2.40 -5.96 18.72
N GLY A 79 -2.25 -6.60 17.56
CA GLY A 79 -3.06 -7.76 17.23
C GLY A 79 -4.52 -7.44 17.02
N ARG A 80 -4.81 -6.24 16.56
CA ARG A 80 -6.19 -5.81 16.38
C ARG A 80 -6.77 -6.31 15.07
N GLU A 81 -8.08 -6.46 15.05
CA GLU A 81 -8.79 -6.79 13.83
C GLU A 81 -8.95 -5.55 12.96
N GLY A 82 -9.36 -5.77 11.73
CA GLY A 82 -9.66 -4.67 10.83
C GLY A 82 -8.48 -4.15 10.04
N SER A 83 -7.36 -4.87 10.05
CA SER A 83 -6.22 -4.45 9.25
C SER A 83 -6.44 -4.75 7.79
N LEU A 84 -5.54 -4.24 6.96
CA LEU A 84 -5.62 -4.42 5.51
C LEU A 84 -4.86 -5.65 5.03
N MET A 85 -4.78 -6.67 5.87
CA MET A 85 -4.18 -7.93 5.45
C MET A 85 -4.99 -8.52 4.31
N SER A 86 -4.29 -8.88 3.22
CA SER A 86 -4.90 -9.43 2.01
C SER A 86 -5.93 -8.50 1.39
N ARG A 87 -5.81 -7.22 1.66
CA ARG A 87 -6.69 -6.21 1.09
C ARG A 87 -5.89 -4.98 0.73
N MET A 88 -6.43 -4.17 -0.14
CA MET A 88 -5.81 -2.90 -0.51
C MET A 88 -6.85 -1.80 -0.40
N LEU A 89 -6.50 -0.75 0.32
CA LEU A 89 -7.32 0.44 0.38
C LEU A 89 -6.87 1.37 -0.73
N THR A 90 -7.78 1.76 -1.61
CA THR A 90 -7.49 2.74 -2.64
C THR A 90 -8.15 4.06 -2.25
N ILE A 91 -7.45 5.13 -2.51
CA ILE A 91 -7.84 6.47 -2.07
C ILE A 91 -7.78 7.40 -3.26
N ASP A 92 -8.87 8.09 -3.53
CA ASP A 92 -8.92 9.13 -4.57
C ASP A 92 -9.37 10.41 -3.88
N LEU A 93 -8.41 11.27 -3.56
CA LEU A 93 -8.72 12.49 -2.84
C LEU A 93 -9.41 13.52 -3.70
N LEU A 94 -9.21 13.47 -5.01
CA LEU A 94 -9.83 14.42 -5.92
C LEU A 94 -11.35 14.24 -5.95
N HIS A 95 -11.80 12.99 -5.99
CA HIS A 95 -13.22 12.70 -6.08
C HIS A 95 -13.80 12.15 -4.79
N HIS A 96 -12.99 12.05 -3.74
CA HIS A 96 -13.42 11.50 -2.43
C HIS A 96 -13.99 10.11 -2.58
N GLU A 97 -13.25 9.26 -3.28
CA GLU A 97 -13.65 7.87 -3.45
C GLU A 97 -12.64 6.99 -2.76
N TYR A 98 -13.14 6.07 -1.96
CA TYR A 98 -12.32 5.19 -1.15
C TYR A 98 -12.87 3.77 -1.29
N GLU A 99 -12.01 2.82 -1.63
CA GLU A 99 -12.44 1.45 -1.82
C GLU A 99 -11.45 0.49 -1.19
N THR A 100 -11.99 -0.64 -0.75
CA THR A 100 -11.15 -1.72 -0.27
C THR A 100 -11.29 -2.88 -1.23
N ILE A 101 -10.17 -3.34 -1.76
CA ILE A 101 -10.13 -4.46 -2.68
C ILE A 101 -9.63 -5.67 -1.92
N ASP A 102 -10.37 -6.76 -1.99
CA ASP A 102 -10.07 -7.97 -1.26
C ASP A 102 -9.33 -8.94 -2.17
N PHE A 103 -8.12 -9.32 -1.82
CA PHE A 103 -7.34 -10.28 -2.60
C PHE A 103 -7.44 -11.69 -2.06
N GLY A 104 -7.83 -11.83 -0.80
CA GLY A 104 -7.91 -13.12 -0.19
C GLY A 104 -9.20 -13.79 -0.55
N GLU A 105 -9.34 -14.91 -0.63
CA GLU A 105 -10.45 -15.47 -0.91
C GLU A 105 -11.10 -16.01 0.05
#